data_5c1aa6c48da76cba30c62705565943f5
#
_entry.id   5c1aa6c48da76cba30c62705565943f5
#
_cell.length_a   1.000
_cell.length_b   1.000
_cell.length_c   1.000
_cell.angle_alpha   90.00
_cell.angle_beta   90.00
_cell.angle_gamma   90.00
#
_symmetry.space_group_name_H-M   'P 1'
#
loop_
_entity.id
_entity.type
_entity.pdbx_description
1 polymer ?
#
loop_
_entity_poly.entity_id
_entity_poly.type
_entity_poly.pdbx_seq_one_letter_code
_entity_poly.pdbx_strand_id
1 'polypeptide(L)'
;MDYDIRETLQALKDGKISVDDAVHAIKKQPFEDLGYAKVDHHRKIRQGAAEVIYGAGKTPEQITGIIDSIKKDGVKTILITRLQEDKAKVISETCKMKYDPASHIGIVGEIPKENGIGSIVVATGGTSDIPVAEEAALTAEAYGNKVIRLYDVGVAGIHRLLSHIDELMDAKAVIAIAGMEGALASVIGGLVDCPVIAVPTSVGYGASFGGLSALLAMLNSCASGVSVVNIDNGFGAGYLASMINHRY
;
A
#
# COMPACT_ATOMS: atom_id res chain seq x y z
N MET A 1 -14.75 -11.44 23.64
CA MET A 1 -13.99 -12.60 23.13
C MET A 1 -14.05 -12.53 21.62
N ASP A 2 -12.99 -12.02 21.03
CA ASP A 2 -12.86 -11.94 19.57
C ASP A 2 -12.20 -13.23 19.10
N TYR A 3 -13.00 -14.13 18.54
CA TYR A 3 -12.49 -15.38 17.99
C TYR A 3 -12.16 -15.16 16.50
N ASP A 4 -10.88 -15.32 16.14
CA ASP A 4 -10.50 -15.61 14.77
C ASP A 4 -11.32 -16.82 14.30
N ILE A 5 -11.87 -16.79 13.09
CA ILE A 5 -12.68 -17.90 12.53
C ILE A 5 -11.92 -19.24 12.64
N ARG A 6 -10.61 -19.24 12.45
CA ARG A 6 -9.77 -20.45 12.62
C ARG A 6 -9.75 -20.93 14.07
N GLU A 7 -9.61 -20.02 15.03
CA GLU A 7 -9.66 -20.36 16.46
C GLU A 7 -11.05 -20.86 16.85
N THR A 8 -12.10 -20.25 16.32
CA THR A 8 -13.51 -20.71 16.53
C THR A 8 -13.70 -22.12 15.99
N LEU A 9 -13.25 -22.39 14.76
CA LEU A 9 -13.35 -23.74 14.16
C LEU A 9 -12.46 -24.75 14.86
N GLN A 10 -11.29 -24.35 15.35
CA GLN A 10 -10.42 -25.21 16.14
C GLN A 10 -11.05 -25.52 17.50
N ALA A 11 -11.62 -24.53 18.18
CA ALA A 11 -12.33 -24.72 19.45
C ALA A 11 -13.54 -25.63 19.30
N LEU A 12 -14.28 -25.53 18.18
CA LEU A 12 -15.37 -26.43 17.84
C LEU A 12 -14.85 -27.85 17.62
N LYS A 13 -13.78 -28.03 16.84
CA LYS A 13 -13.15 -29.34 16.61
C LYS A 13 -12.65 -29.99 17.91
N ASP A 14 -12.12 -29.18 18.81
CA ASP A 14 -11.61 -29.62 20.12
C ASP A 14 -12.75 -29.88 21.14
N GLY A 15 -14.03 -29.66 20.77
CA GLY A 15 -15.18 -29.84 21.66
C GLY A 15 -15.30 -28.79 22.77
N LYS A 16 -14.58 -27.65 22.65
CA LYS A 16 -14.59 -26.58 23.65
C LYS A 16 -15.81 -25.66 23.53
N ILE A 17 -16.42 -25.59 22.35
CA ILE A 17 -17.64 -24.81 22.08
C ILE A 17 -18.63 -25.67 21.31
N SER A 18 -19.92 -25.33 21.38
CA SER A 18 -20.96 -25.97 20.59
C SER A 18 -20.98 -25.47 19.14
N VAL A 19 -21.68 -26.22 18.24
CA VAL A 19 -21.92 -25.78 16.87
C VAL A 19 -22.65 -24.43 16.84
N ASP A 20 -23.64 -24.25 17.74
CA ASP A 20 -24.43 -23.03 17.82
C ASP A 20 -23.57 -21.83 18.28
N ASP A 21 -22.67 -22.04 19.22
CA ASP A 21 -21.71 -21.00 19.65
C ASP A 21 -20.75 -20.65 18.52
N ALA A 22 -20.24 -21.63 17.79
CA ALA A 22 -19.38 -21.39 16.62
C ALA A 22 -20.12 -20.61 15.51
N VAL A 23 -21.35 -21.02 15.18
CA VAL A 23 -22.20 -20.32 14.20
C VAL A 23 -22.51 -18.89 14.69
N HIS A 24 -22.77 -18.70 15.98
CA HIS A 24 -23.03 -17.39 16.56
C HIS A 24 -21.78 -16.50 16.47
N ALA A 25 -20.62 -17.02 16.81
CA ALA A 25 -19.34 -16.32 16.71
C ALA A 25 -19.01 -15.90 15.26
N ILE A 26 -19.23 -16.80 14.27
CA ILE A 26 -19.00 -16.53 12.85
C ILE A 26 -20.04 -15.56 12.27
N LYS A 27 -21.29 -15.60 12.76
CA LYS A 27 -22.37 -14.68 12.36
C LYS A 27 -22.25 -13.32 13.00
N LYS A 28 -21.45 -13.15 14.07
CA LYS A 28 -21.17 -11.86 14.66
C LYS A 28 -20.72 -10.92 13.55
N GLN A 29 -21.28 -9.71 13.54
CA GLN A 29 -21.11 -8.78 12.42
C GLN A 29 -19.63 -8.70 11.99
N PRO A 30 -19.29 -8.79 10.69
CA PRO A 30 -17.91 -8.76 10.21
C PRO A 30 -17.26 -7.37 10.37
N PHE A 31 -17.92 -6.45 11.04
CA PHE A 31 -17.44 -5.09 11.32
C PHE A 31 -17.92 -4.60 12.68
N GLU A 32 -17.18 -3.71 13.30
CA GLU A 32 -17.57 -2.93 14.47
C GLU A 32 -18.13 -1.57 14.00
N ASP A 33 -19.33 -1.21 14.47
CA ASP A 33 -19.93 0.10 14.18
C ASP A 33 -19.60 1.08 15.31
N LEU A 34 -18.73 2.04 15.02
CA LEU A 34 -18.32 3.11 15.93
C LEU A 34 -19.25 4.34 15.85
N GLY A 35 -20.37 4.26 15.11
CA GLY A 35 -21.29 5.35 14.85
C GLY A 35 -20.83 6.28 13.72
N TYR A 36 -19.54 6.59 13.63
CA TYR A 36 -18.94 7.40 12.58
C TYR A 36 -18.11 6.58 11.56
N ALA A 37 -17.79 5.34 11.87
CA ALA A 37 -17.06 4.42 11.01
C ALA A 37 -17.51 2.98 11.26
N LYS A 38 -17.41 2.15 10.23
CA LYS A 38 -17.62 0.70 10.32
C LYS A 38 -16.29 0.03 10.02
N VAL A 39 -15.64 -0.52 11.05
CA VAL A 39 -14.31 -1.14 10.96
C VAL A 39 -14.47 -2.59 10.52
N ASP A 40 -13.86 -2.97 9.39
CA ASP A 40 -13.96 -4.30 8.79
C ASP A 40 -12.93 -5.28 9.41
N HIS A 41 -13.35 -6.05 10.39
CA HIS A 41 -12.53 -7.06 11.06
C HIS A 41 -12.25 -8.30 10.22
N HIS A 42 -13.03 -8.55 9.16
CA HIS A 42 -12.87 -9.71 8.28
C HIS A 42 -11.98 -9.45 7.05
N ARG A 43 -11.48 -8.22 6.86
CA ARG A 43 -10.67 -7.87 5.69
C ARG A 43 -9.41 -8.71 5.58
N LYS A 44 -8.71 -8.96 6.71
CA LYS A 44 -7.51 -9.81 6.75
C LYS A 44 -7.79 -11.22 6.25
N ILE A 45 -8.94 -11.79 6.59
CA ILE A 45 -9.34 -13.14 6.19
C ILE A 45 -9.65 -13.20 4.69
N ARG A 46 -10.35 -12.17 4.16
CA ARG A 46 -10.74 -12.12 2.75
C ARG A 46 -9.63 -11.69 1.81
N GLN A 47 -8.79 -10.75 2.25
CA GLN A 47 -7.80 -10.08 1.39
C GLN A 47 -6.34 -10.33 1.81
N GLY A 48 -6.12 -11.02 2.94
CA GLY A 48 -4.78 -11.28 3.46
C GLY A 48 -4.11 -10.08 4.14
N ALA A 49 -4.75 -8.91 4.13
CA ALA A 49 -4.24 -7.67 4.69
C ALA A 49 -5.25 -7.03 5.64
N ALA A 50 -4.77 -6.43 6.74
CA ALA A 50 -5.61 -5.69 7.67
C ALA A 50 -6.22 -4.44 6.99
N GLU A 51 -7.23 -3.86 7.64
CA GLU A 51 -7.83 -2.61 7.17
C GLU A 51 -6.82 -1.46 7.20
N VAL A 52 -6.93 -0.58 6.20
CA VAL A 52 -6.10 0.62 6.05
C VAL A 52 -6.96 1.84 6.34
N ILE A 53 -6.45 2.75 7.15
CA ILE A 53 -7.18 3.96 7.50
C ILE A 53 -6.89 5.06 6.46
N TYR A 54 -7.92 5.53 5.78
CA TYR A 54 -7.83 6.73 4.95
C TYR A 54 -7.98 7.98 5.84
N GLY A 55 -6.89 8.69 6.10
CA GLY A 55 -6.82 9.79 7.07
C GLY A 55 -7.43 11.11 6.58
N ALA A 56 -7.56 11.32 5.25
CA ALA A 56 -8.17 12.53 4.72
C ALA A 56 -9.66 12.61 5.14
N GLY A 57 -10.08 13.78 5.60
CA GLY A 57 -11.46 14.02 6.03
C GLY A 57 -11.85 13.45 7.39
N LYS A 58 -10.98 12.68 8.07
CA LYS A 58 -11.22 12.20 9.45
C LYS A 58 -10.56 13.12 10.48
N THR A 59 -11.16 13.19 11.68
CA THR A 59 -10.54 13.88 12.82
C THR A 59 -9.50 12.96 13.51
N PRO A 60 -8.57 13.49 14.30
CA PRO A 60 -7.63 12.67 15.08
C PRO A 60 -8.33 11.65 15.99
N GLU A 61 -9.44 12.06 16.64
CA GLU A 61 -10.23 11.22 17.53
C GLU A 61 -10.87 10.05 16.79
N GLN A 62 -11.39 10.31 15.58
CA GLN A 62 -11.95 9.26 14.71
C GLN A 62 -10.88 8.26 14.29
N ILE A 63 -9.68 8.74 13.92
CA ILE A 63 -8.55 7.88 13.53
C ILE A 63 -8.11 7.04 14.73
N THR A 64 -7.95 7.64 15.91
CA THR A 64 -7.55 6.94 17.14
C THR A 64 -8.57 5.86 17.52
N GLY A 65 -9.88 6.17 17.46
CA GLY A 65 -10.93 5.19 17.74
C GLY A 65 -10.91 4.00 16.77
N ILE A 66 -10.63 4.24 15.48
CA ILE A 66 -10.45 3.15 14.47
C ILE A 66 -9.19 2.33 14.77
N ILE A 67 -8.07 2.98 15.13
CA ILE A 67 -6.83 2.30 15.54
C ILE A 67 -7.10 1.36 16.72
N ASP A 68 -7.80 1.83 17.74
CA ASP A 68 -8.11 1.05 18.94
C ASP A 68 -9.03 -0.14 18.62
N SER A 69 -9.98 0.05 17.70
CA SER A 69 -10.82 -1.04 17.20
C SER A 69 -9.99 -2.11 16.48
N ILE A 70 -9.14 -1.71 15.53
CA ILE A 70 -8.28 -2.64 14.76
C ILE A 70 -7.29 -3.38 15.68
N LYS A 71 -6.75 -2.72 16.71
CA LYS A 71 -5.84 -3.35 17.68
C LYS A 71 -6.48 -4.48 18.48
N LYS A 72 -7.80 -4.42 18.71
CA LYS A 72 -8.53 -5.51 19.42
C LYS A 72 -8.42 -6.85 18.66
N ASP A 73 -8.24 -6.81 17.33
CA ASP A 73 -8.07 -8.02 16.49
C ASP A 73 -6.64 -8.55 16.48
N GLY A 74 -5.77 -8.04 17.32
CA GLY A 74 -4.36 -8.46 17.37
C GLY A 74 -3.55 -8.01 16.14
N VAL A 75 -4.02 -7.03 15.38
CA VAL A 75 -3.29 -6.44 14.25
C VAL A 75 -2.08 -5.68 14.78
N LYS A 76 -0.89 -6.08 14.32
CA LYS A 76 0.39 -5.51 14.80
C LYS A 76 0.85 -4.29 14.03
N THR A 77 0.40 -4.13 12.78
CA THR A 77 0.79 -3.04 11.88
C THR A 77 -0.46 -2.42 11.29
N ILE A 78 -0.70 -1.13 11.54
CA ILE A 78 -1.83 -0.38 10.99
C ILE A 78 -1.29 0.74 10.13
N LEU A 79 -1.71 0.76 8.86
CA LEU A 79 -1.33 1.79 7.90
C LEU A 79 -2.41 2.89 7.85
N ILE A 80 -1.97 4.14 7.87
CA ILE A 80 -2.81 5.32 7.71
C ILE A 80 -2.30 6.10 6.52
N THR A 81 -3.12 6.26 5.49
CA THR A 81 -2.78 7.02 4.28
C THR A 81 -3.38 8.41 4.30
N ARG A 82 -2.78 9.36 3.56
CA ARG A 82 -3.24 10.75 3.46
C ARG A 82 -3.42 11.43 4.82
N LEU A 83 -2.55 11.14 5.76
CA LEU A 83 -2.54 11.70 7.11
C LEU A 83 -1.82 13.05 7.11
N GLN A 84 -2.53 14.13 7.42
CA GLN A 84 -1.92 15.45 7.55
C GLN A 84 -1.05 15.54 8.81
N GLU A 85 0.01 16.34 8.76
CA GLU A 85 1.03 16.44 9.82
C GLU A 85 0.45 16.91 11.16
N ASP A 86 -0.47 17.88 11.13
CA ASP A 86 -1.16 18.38 12.32
C ASP A 86 -1.92 17.26 13.05
N LYS A 87 -2.63 16.42 12.32
CA LYS A 87 -3.33 15.25 12.86
C LYS A 87 -2.36 14.17 13.35
N ALA A 88 -1.26 13.95 12.60
CA ALA A 88 -0.23 12.99 12.99
C ALA A 88 0.38 13.35 14.35
N LYS A 89 0.64 14.63 14.63
CA LYS A 89 1.13 15.12 15.92
C LYS A 89 0.17 14.76 17.06
N VAL A 90 -1.11 15.04 16.91
CA VAL A 90 -2.13 14.76 17.94
C VAL A 90 -2.24 13.23 18.18
N ILE A 91 -2.30 12.43 17.12
CA ILE A 91 -2.38 10.96 17.24
C ILE A 91 -1.13 10.40 17.92
N SER A 92 0.05 10.96 17.66
CA SER A 92 1.31 10.51 18.26
C SER A 92 1.39 10.72 19.77
N GLU A 93 0.56 11.58 20.34
CA GLU A 93 0.47 11.76 21.80
C GLU A 93 -0.19 10.54 22.50
N THR A 94 -1.04 9.81 21.77
CA THR A 94 -1.79 8.66 22.32
C THR A 94 -1.32 7.33 21.75
N CYS A 95 -0.78 7.30 20.54
CA CYS A 95 -0.37 6.11 19.83
C CYS A 95 1.09 6.21 19.37
N LYS A 96 1.92 5.21 19.69
CA LYS A 96 3.28 5.12 19.09
C LYS A 96 3.14 4.91 17.59
N MET A 97 3.45 5.94 16.82
CA MET A 97 3.32 5.96 15.36
C MET A 97 4.60 6.48 14.71
N LYS A 98 5.04 5.83 13.63
CA LYS A 98 6.04 6.37 12.69
C LYS A 98 5.27 7.17 11.64
N TYR A 99 5.62 8.44 11.46
CA TYR A 99 5.02 9.31 10.45
C TYR A 99 6.04 9.76 9.42
N ASP A 100 5.70 9.65 8.15
CA ASP A 100 6.48 10.20 7.05
C ASP A 100 5.77 11.43 6.44
N PRO A 101 6.37 12.63 6.56
CA PRO A 101 5.73 13.86 6.10
C PRO A 101 5.72 14.00 4.57
N ALA A 102 6.60 13.29 3.85
CA ALA A 102 6.66 13.38 2.38
C ALA A 102 5.46 12.65 1.73
N SER A 103 5.17 11.46 2.20
CA SER A 103 4.07 10.62 1.69
C SER A 103 2.75 10.79 2.44
N HIS A 104 2.75 11.50 3.58
CA HIS A 104 1.62 11.55 4.50
C HIS A 104 1.16 10.17 5.01
N ILE A 105 2.12 9.27 5.20
CA ILE A 105 1.86 7.92 5.74
C ILE A 105 2.13 7.91 7.25
N GLY A 106 1.18 7.35 7.99
CA GLY A 106 1.35 6.95 9.39
C GLY A 106 1.38 5.43 9.52
N ILE A 107 2.33 4.88 10.27
CA ILE A 107 2.41 3.45 10.59
C ILE A 107 2.37 3.29 12.10
N VAL A 108 1.30 2.68 12.60
CA VAL A 108 1.13 2.35 14.02
C VAL A 108 1.57 0.90 14.23
N GLY A 109 2.43 0.71 15.25
CA GLY A 109 2.99 -0.61 15.56
C GLY A 109 4.33 -0.89 14.87
N GLU A 110 4.61 -2.15 14.60
CA GLU A 110 5.91 -2.59 14.05
C GLU A 110 5.76 -2.96 12.57
N ILE A 111 6.72 -2.55 11.75
CA ILE A 111 6.85 -3.03 10.38
C ILE A 111 7.25 -4.51 10.45
N PRO A 112 6.52 -5.42 9.79
CA PRO A 112 6.85 -6.85 9.81
C PRO A 112 8.21 -7.10 9.15
N LYS A 113 8.84 -8.21 9.54
CA LYS A 113 10.04 -8.68 8.85
C LYS A 113 9.70 -9.01 7.39
N GLU A 114 10.67 -8.83 6.51
CA GLU A 114 10.57 -9.20 5.11
C GLU A 114 10.19 -10.68 4.98
N ASN A 115 9.11 -10.95 4.26
CA ASN A 115 8.56 -12.29 4.03
C ASN A 115 8.03 -12.49 2.60
N GLY A 116 8.28 -11.52 1.70
CA GLY A 116 8.06 -11.65 0.26
C GLY A 116 9.10 -12.58 -0.40
N ILE A 117 8.79 -13.09 -1.58
CA ILE A 117 9.67 -14.02 -2.32
C ILE A 117 10.84 -13.33 -3.03
N GLY A 118 10.85 -12.00 -3.08
CA GLY A 118 11.93 -11.20 -3.66
C GLY A 118 11.79 -9.73 -3.28
N SER A 119 12.34 -8.84 -4.12
CA SER A 119 12.27 -7.39 -3.91
C SER A 119 11.22 -6.73 -4.79
N ILE A 120 10.69 -5.61 -4.31
CA ILE A 120 9.90 -4.65 -5.09
C ILE A 120 10.78 -3.44 -5.37
N VAL A 121 10.92 -3.06 -6.62
CA VAL A 121 11.60 -1.82 -7.00
C VAL A 121 10.57 -0.70 -7.14
N VAL A 122 10.86 0.47 -6.54
CA VAL A 122 10.08 1.69 -6.67
C VAL A 122 10.93 2.73 -7.38
N ALA A 123 10.58 3.06 -8.62
CA ALA A 123 11.34 3.96 -9.49
C ALA A 123 10.56 5.24 -9.78
N THR A 124 11.21 6.42 -9.69
CA THR A 124 10.60 7.71 -10.03
C THR A 124 11.21 8.37 -11.26
N GLY A 125 10.37 9.08 -12.04
CA GLY A 125 10.82 9.92 -13.14
C GLY A 125 11.64 11.11 -12.66
N GLY A 126 11.18 11.78 -11.63
CA GLY A 126 11.85 12.93 -11.02
C GLY A 126 11.72 12.96 -9.50
N THR A 127 12.41 13.92 -8.89
CA THR A 127 12.37 14.15 -7.43
C THR A 127 10.99 14.63 -6.96
N SER A 128 10.22 15.27 -7.81
CA SER A 128 8.85 15.71 -7.50
C SER A 128 7.85 14.55 -7.36
N ASP A 129 8.20 13.36 -7.86
CA ASP A 129 7.39 12.16 -7.76
C ASP A 129 7.63 11.39 -6.43
N ILE A 130 8.67 11.77 -5.65
CA ILE A 130 9.07 11.10 -4.42
C ILE A 130 7.92 10.96 -3.40
N PRO A 131 7.03 11.93 -3.18
CA PRO A 131 5.93 11.77 -2.24
C PRO A 131 5.03 10.57 -2.55
N VAL A 132 4.72 10.35 -3.83
CA VAL A 132 3.91 9.21 -4.30
C VAL A 132 4.73 7.91 -4.22
N ALA A 133 6.04 7.99 -4.46
CA ALA A 133 6.93 6.84 -4.35
C ALA A 133 7.11 6.37 -2.91
N GLU A 134 7.26 7.28 -1.95
CA GLU A 134 7.31 6.91 -0.54
C GLU A 134 5.96 6.36 -0.05
N GLU A 135 4.82 6.86 -0.55
CA GLU A 135 3.52 6.24 -0.26
C GLU A 135 3.50 4.77 -0.72
N ALA A 136 4.01 4.47 -1.92
CA ALA A 136 4.09 3.11 -2.44
C ALA A 136 5.10 2.24 -1.65
N ALA A 137 6.29 2.77 -1.40
CA ALA A 137 7.37 2.07 -0.71
C ALA A 137 6.99 1.70 0.72
N LEU A 138 6.52 2.68 1.51
CA LEU A 138 6.10 2.46 2.89
C LEU A 138 4.88 1.54 2.99
N THR A 139 3.98 1.60 2.00
CA THR A 139 2.87 0.64 1.91
C THR A 139 3.40 -0.78 1.71
N ALA A 140 4.31 -1.00 0.76
CA ALA A 140 4.88 -2.31 0.53
C ALA A 140 5.68 -2.83 1.74
N GLU A 141 6.47 -1.97 2.40
CA GLU A 141 7.21 -2.31 3.62
C GLU A 141 6.28 -2.68 4.78
N ALA A 142 5.16 -1.94 4.95
CA ALA A 142 4.16 -2.25 5.98
C ALA A 142 3.51 -3.63 5.80
N TYR A 143 3.58 -4.18 4.60
CA TYR A 143 3.14 -5.56 4.29
C TYR A 143 4.30 -6.58 4.23
N GLY A 144 5.50 -6.23 4.74
CA GLY A 144 6.63 -7.17 4.86
C GLY A 144 7.40 -7.42 3.57
N ASN A 145 7.46 -6.43 2.70
CA ASN A 145 8.26 -6.55 1.49
C ASN A 145 9.62 -5.86 1.62
N LYS A 146 10.64 -6.44 0.97
CA LYS A 146 11.90 -5.76 0.70
C LYS A 146 11.67 -4.76 -0.42
N VAL A 147 11.99 -3.47 -0.20
CA VAL A 147 11.81 -2.40 -1.17
C VAL A 147 13.15 -1.77 -1.54
N ILE A 148 13.40 -1.64 -2.84
CA ILE A 148 14.55 -0.93 -3.41
C ILE A 148 14.03 0.37 -4.04
N ARG A 149 14.57 1.51 -3.61
CA ARG A 149 14.18 2.84 -4.08
C ARG A 149 15.16 3.35 -5.13
N LEU A 150 14.68 3.59 -6.35
CA LEU A 150 15.44 4.17 -7.47
C LEU A 150 14.82 5.52 -7.85
N TYR A 151 15.28 6.58 -7.20
CA TYR A 151 14.70 7.90 -7.40
C TYR A 151 15.46 8.73 -8.43
N ASP A 152 14.72 9.60 -9.14
CA ASP A 152 15.24 10.50 -10.18
C ASP A 152 15.95 9.75 -11.33
N VAL A 153 15.33 8.67 -11.81
CA VAL A 153 15.80 7.85 -12.95
C VAL A 153 14.99 8.10 -14.23
N GLY A 154 14.51 9.33 -14.42
CA GLY A 154 13.70 9.73 -15.57
C GLY A 154 14.35 9.52 -16.92
N VAL A 155 13.52 9.33 -17.95
CA VAL A 155 13.94 8.99 -19.31
C VAL A 155 14.76 10.09 -20.00
N ALA A 156 14.67 11.34 -19.57
CA ALA A 156 15.50 12.43 -20.07
C ALA A 156 17.01 12.24 -19.77
N GLY A 157 17.32 11.37 -18.79
CA GLY A 157 18.67 10.93 -18.48
C GLY A 157 18.71 9.40 -18.37
N ILE A 158 18.38 8.71 -19.44
CA ILE A 158 18.18 7.25 -19.48
C ILE A 158 19.34 6.45 -18.88
N HIS A 159 20.58 6.96 -18.96
CA HIS A 159 21.76 6.33 -18.38
C HIS A 159 21.64 6.16 -16.85
N ARG A 160 20.88 7.02 -16.15
CA ARG A 160 20.61 6.88 -14.71
C ARG A 160 19.78 5.63 -14.43
N LEU A 161 18.74 5.38 -15.22
CA LEU A 161 17.95 4.16 -15.13
C LEU A 161 18.79 2.92 -15.46
N LEU A 162 19.55 2.98 -16.54
CA LEU A 162 20.34 1.84 -17.01
C LEU A 162 21.49 1.47 -16.06
N SER A 163 21.95 2.40 -15.20
CA SER A 163 22.93 2.07 -14.16
C SER A 163 22.37 1.17 -13.04
N HIS A 164 21.06 0.97 -13.00
CA HIS A 164 20.33 0.12 -12.04
C HIS A 164 19.66 -1.08 -12.71
N ILE A 165 20.20 -1.53 -13.86
CA ILE A 165 19.54 -2.59 -14.64
C ILE A 165 19.47 -3.90 -13.86
N ASP A 166 20.47 -4.23 -13.07
CA ASP A 166 20.52 -5.47 -12.30
C ASP A 166 19.42 -5.50 -11.23
N GLU A 167 19.23 -4.40 -10.49
CA GLU A 167 18.16 -4.28 -9.47
C GLU A 167 16.76 -4.37 -10.10
N LEU A 168 16.61 -3.84 -11.33
CA LEU A 168 15.34 -3.90 -12.06
C LEU A 168 15.06 -5.32 -12.55
N MET A 169 16.04 -6.02 -13.07
CA MET A 169 15.87 -7.39 -13.60
C MET A 169 15.67 -8.44 -12.50
N ASP A 170 16.22 -8.20 -11.30
CA ASP A 170 16.05 -9.10 -10.15
C ASP A 170 14.73 -8.87 -9.38
N ALA A 171 13.94 -7.84 -9.75
CA ALA A 171 12.71 -7.49 -9.05
C ALA A 171 11.57 -8.50 -9.31
N LYS A 172 10.70 -8.70 -8.34
CA LYS A 172 9.43 -9.46 -8.48
C LYS A 172 8.28 -8.60 -8.97
N ALA A 173 8.36 -7.31 -8.73
CA ALA A 173 7.47 -6.29 -9.30
C ALA A 173 8.21 -4.95 -9.32
N VAL A 174 7.93 -4.13 -10.31
CA VAL A 174 8.43 -2.76 -10.38
C VAL A 174 7.25 -1.79 -10.32
N ILE A 175 7.36 -0.78 -9.47
CA ILE A 175 6.43 0.35 -9.41
C ILE A 175 7.11 1.52 -10.12
N ALA A 176 6.61 1.89 -11.28
CA ALA A 176 7.13 3.00 -12.10
C ALA A 176 6.25 4.24 -11.94
N ILE A 177 6.79 5.29 -11.32
CA ILE A 177 6.05 6.48 -10.90
C ILE A 177 6.57 7.68 -11.68
N ALA A 178 5.71 8.32 -12.45
CA ALA A 178 6.10 9.46 -13.28
C ALA A 178 4.93 10.38 -13.59
N GLY A 179 5.20 11.68 -13.57
CA GLY A 179 4.32 12.70 -14.14
C GLY A 179 4.63 12.99 -15.61
N MET A 180 4.38 14.21 -16.05
CA MET A 180 4.60 14.69 -17.43
C MET A 180 3.93 13.80 -18.48
N GLU A 181 4.71 13.06 -19.28
CA GLU A 181 4.24 12.14 -20.33
C GLU A 181 4.27 10.66 -19.89
N GLY A 182 4.73 10.35 -18.67
CA GLY A 182 4.69 9.00 -18.11
C GLY A 182 5.56 7.94 -18.79
N ALA A 183 6.55 8.33 -19.60
CA ALA A 183 7.31 7.43 -20.46
C ALA A 183 8.15 6.39 -19.70
N LEU A 184 8.52 6.67 -18.43
CA LEU A 184 9.33 5.78 -17.59
C LEU A 184 8.74 4.37 -17.50
N ALA A 185 7.41 4.26 -17.35
CA ALA A 185 6.72 2.98 -17.21
C ALA A 185 6.90 2.09 -18.46
N SER A 186 6.82 2.67 -19.66
CA SER A 186 7.02 1.92 -20.90
C SER A 186 8.47 1.49 -21.09
N VAL A 187 9.43 2.31 -20.71
CA VAL A 187 10.85 1.98 -20.79
C VAL A 187 11.20 0.83 -19.83
N ILE A 188 10.77 0.94 -18.58
CA ILE A 188 10.96 -0.13 -17.59
C ILE A 188 10.28 -1.42 -18.05
N GLY A 189 9.04 -1.35 -18.56
CA GLY A 189 8.30 -2.51 -19.05
C GLY A 189 8.96 -3.22 -20.25
N GLY A 190 9.85 -2.52 -20.97
CA GLY A 190 10.68 -3.11 -22.03
C GLY A 190 12.01 -3.74 -21.54
N LEU A 191 12.37 -3.52 -20.26
CA LEU A 191 13.63 -3.97 -19.68
C LEU A 191 13.49 -5.16 -18.72
N VAL A 192 12.29 -5.38 -18.15
CA VAL A 192 12.06 -6.38 -17.10
C VAL A 192 11.10 -7.48 -17.55
N ASP A 193 11.19 -8.64 -16.93
CA ASP A 193 10.31 -9.79 -17.15
C ASP A 193 9.23 -9.95 -16.06
N CYS A 194 9.21 -9.04 -15.08
CA CYS A 194 8.21 -9.01 -14.00
C CYS A 194 7.10 -7.98 -14.28
N PRO A 195 5.96 -8.06 -13.55
CA PRO A 195 4.89 -7.07 -13.65
C PRO A 195 5.36 -5.65 -13.32
N VAL A 196 4.97 -4.69 -14.14
CA VAL A 196 5.19 -3.25 -13.92
C VAL A 196 3.88 -2.58 -13.55
N ILE A 197 3.85 -1.92 -12.40
CA ILE A 197 2.73 -1.14 -11.91
C ILE A 197 3.05 0.33 -12.17
N ALA A 198 2.39 0.91 -13.15
CA ALA A 198 2.57 2.30 -13.54
C ALA A 198 1.67 3.22 -12.70
N VAL A 199 2.28 4.22 -12.09
CA VAL A 199 1.60 5.24 -11.28
C VAL A 199 1.79 6.60 -11.96
N PRO A 200 0.78 7.11 -12.65
CA PRO A 200 0.82 8.49 -13.13
C PRO A 200 0.77 9.43 -11.92
N THR A 201 1.53 10.52 -11.96
CA THR A 201 1.45 11.56 -10.93
C THR A 201 0.85 12.83 -11.48
N SER A 202 0.28 13.66 -10.59
CA SER A 202 -0.21 15.00 -10.92
C SER A 202 0.91 16.01 -11.20
N VAL A 203 2.18 15.58 -11.07
CA VAL A 203 3.36 16.39 -11.37
C VAL A 203 3.41 16.74 -12.85
N GLY A 204 3.45 18.04 -13.14
CA GLY A 204 3.50 18.53 -14.50
C GLY A 204 2.91 19.92 -14.63
N TYR A 205 2.86 20.43 -15.85
CA TYR A 205 2.32 21.75 -16.18
C TYR A 205 1.68 21.74 -17.58
N GLY A 206 0.95 22.80 -17.92
CA GLY A 206 0.35 22.95 -19.25
C GLY A 206 -0.54 21.78 -19.63
N ALA A 207 -0.22 21.07 -20.70
CA ALA A 207 -0.99 19.95 -21.23
C ALA A 207 -0.91 18.66 -20.41
N SER A 208 -0.26 18.65 -19.23
CA SER A 208 -0.29 17.50 -18.32
C SER A 208 -1.67 17.29 -17.69
N PHE A 209 -2.50 18.33 -17.59
CA PHE A 209 -3.85 18.30 -17.01
C PHE A 209 -3.91 17.55 -15.68
N GLY A 210 -2.98 17.85 -14.73
CA GLY A 210 -2.96 17.23 -13.41
C GLY A 210 -2.73 15.72 -13.44
N GLY A 211 -1.91 15.24 -14.40
CA GLY A 211 -1.53 13.83 -14.53
C GLY A 211 -2.33 13.04 -15.56
N LEU A 212 -3.34 13.65 -16.20
CA LEU A 212 -4.14 12.97 -17.24
C LEU A 212 -3.29 12.54 -18.44
N SER A 213 -2.32 13.37 -18.86
CA SER A 213 -1.40 13.02 -19.93
C SER A 213 -0.58 11.76 -19.61
N ALA A 214 0.00 11.71 -18.41
CA ALA A 214 0.73 10.54 -17.94
C ALA A 214 -0.17 9.29 -17.85
N LEU A 215 -1.39 9.43 -17.31
CA LEU A 215 -2.36 8.33 -17.21
C LEU A 215 -2.69 7.76 -18.61
N LEU A 216 -3.02 8.60 -19.57
CA LEU A 216 -3.38 8.16 -20.92
C LEU A 216 -2.17 7.55 -21.66
N ALA A 217 -0.97 8.09 -21.48
CA ALA A 217 0.24 7.53 -22.06
C ALA A 217 0.55 6.15 -21.49
N MET A 218 0.46 5.97 -20.15
CA MET A 218 0.67 4.69 -19.49
C MET A 218 -0.38 3.64 -19.88
N LEU A 219 -1.66 4.03 -20.01
CA LEU A 219 -2.74 3.14 -20.48
C LEU A 219 -2.55 2.67 -21.92
N ASN A 220 -1.87 3.48 -22.75
CA ASN A 220 -1.55 3.17 -24.15
C ASN A 220 -0.13 2.60 -24.32
N SER A 221 0.53 2.17 -23.24
CA SER A 221 1.85 1.57 -23.33
C SER A 221 1.83 0.32 -24.21
N CYS A 222 2.79 0.20 -25.14
CA CYS A 222 2.99 -1.00 -25.93
C CYS A 222 3.81 -2.07 -25.17
N ALA A 223 4.39 -1.75 -24.03
CA ALA A 223 5.12 -2.71 -23.21
C ALA A 223 4.13 -3.66 -22.53
N SER A 224 4.23 -4.95 -22.84
CA SER A 224 3.40 -5.99 -22.19
C SER A 224 3.72 -6.09 -20.70
N GLY A 225 2.70 -6.35 -19.87
CA GLY A 225 2.89 -6.48 -18.42
C GLY A 225 2.81 -5.17 -17.63
N VAL A 226 2.60 -4.02 -18.30
CA VAL A 226 2.33 -2.73 -17.65
C VAL A 226 0.86 -2.65 -17.24
N SER A 227 0.60 -2.47 -15.96
CA SER A 227 -0.73 -2.24 -15.38
C SER A 227 -0.76 -0.86 -14.74
N VAL A 228 -1.84 -0.11 -14.94
CA VAL A 228 -1.91 1.30 -14.51
C VAL A 228 -2.87 1.45 -13.33
N VAL A 229 -2.44 2.16 -12.29
CA VAL A 229 -3.30 2.59 -11.18
C VAL A 229 -3.74 4.04 -11.39
N ASN A 230 -4.60 4.55 -10.49
CA ASN A 230 -5.07 5.94 -10.59
C ASN A 230 -3.93 6.94 -10.34
N ILE A 231 -4.14 8.20 -10.73
CA ILE A 231 -3.22 9.32 -10.50
C ILE A 231 -2.93 9.47 -8.99
N ASP A 232 -1.65 9.64 -8.64
CA ASP A 232 -1.14 9.79 -7.27
C ASP A 232 -1.53 8.64 -6.32
N ASN A 233 -1.78 7.44 -6.85
CA ASN A 233 -2.17 6.28 -6.04
C ASN A 233 -0.97 5.38 -5.72
N GLY A 234 -0.02 5.91 -4.94
CA GLY A 234 1.13 5.14 -4.45
C GLY A 234 0.71 3.97 -3.57
N PHE A 235 -0.29 4.18 -2.70
CA PHE A 235 -0.85 3.13 -1.85
C PHE A 235 -1.35 1.93 -2.67
N GLY A 236 -2.17 2.18 -3.68
CA GLY A 236 -2.71 1.10 -4.53
C GLY A 236 -1.62 0.32 -5.25
N ALA A 237 -0.57 0.99 -5.71
CA ALA A 237 0.57 0.35 -6.35
C ALA A 237 1.39 -0.50 -5.36
N GLY A 238 1.71 0.04 -4.17
CA GLY A 238 2.41 -0.70 -3.11
C GLY A 238 1.66 -1.94 -2.65
N TYR A 239 0.33 -1.81 -2.48
CA TYR A 239 -0.53 -2.92 -2.14
C TYR A 239 -0.56 -4.02 -3.22
N LEU A 240 -0.73 -3.63 -4.49
CA LEU A 240 -0.75 -4.57 -5.62
C LEU A 240 0.61 -5.29 -5.78
N ALA A 241 1.73 -4.56 -5.71
CA ALA A 241 3.06 -5.13 -5.76
C ALA A 241 3.29 -6.12 -4.60
N SER A 242 2.81 -5.78 -3.40
CA SER A 242 2.85 -6.69 -2.25
C SER A 242 2.07 -7.98 -2.50
N MET A 243 0.88 -7.90 -3.11
CA MET A 243 0.10 -9.09 -3.46
C MET A 243 0.85 -10.00 -4.45
N ILE A 244 1.53 -9.41 -5.44
CA ILE A 244 2.34 -10.14 -6.41
C ILE A 244 3.52 -10.83 -5.70
N ASN A 245 4.25 -10.10 -4.85
CA ASN A 245 5.45 -10.61 -4.18
C ASN A 245 5.17 -11.65 -3.06
N HIS A 246 3.90 -11.90 -2.70
CA HIS A 246 3.53 -12.92 -1.70
C HIS A 246 2.80 -14.14 -2.29
N ARG A 247 2.47 -14.14 -3.57
CA ARG A 247 1.62 -15.20 -4.16
C ARG A 247 2.33 -16.17 -5.09
N TYR A 248 3.55 -15.87 -5.52
CA TYR A 248 4.28 -16.67 -6.51
C TYR A 248 5.73 -16.92 -6.12
#